data_51345b15ad8fc52a04d41425ddb91ae0
#
_entry.id   51345b15ad8fc52a04d41425ddb91ae0
#
_cell.length_a   1.000
_cell.length_b   1.000
_cell.length_c   1.000
_cell.angle_alpha   90.00
_cell.angle_beta   90.00
_cell.angle_gamma   90.00
#
_symmetry.space_group_name_H-M   'P 1'
#
loop_
_entity.id
_entity.type
_entity.pdbx_description
1 polymer ?
#
loop_
_entity_poly.entity_id
_entity_poly.type
_entity_poly.pdbx_seq_one_letter_code
_entity_poly.pdbx_strand_id
1 'polypeptide(L)'
;VLFAVVGLTQDANIPADLELDGSTAKSLFLLVLPVLMVILMRKGWDLMSTLILCNLSGIVLNLVLGTIAPAKMFANDGPIVAGMSGMMTLVLYVTLLFQLLEILNSSGAFDGLTVSLMKHCKSPRSGELICYLVAALGSVVTGGSGIAIVFFGSLVRRITKAFHIDRCRGANILDGVACGATGLMPHGNPTLVSLGVALAIDGVDPNFSFLDIIPYNFHCWGLM
;
A
#
# COMPACT_ATOMS: atom_id res chain seq x y z
N VAL A 1 15.42 -6.08 10.77
CA VAL A 1 16.81 -5.96 11.26
C VAL A 1 17.29 -4.52 11.16
N LEU A 2 17.24 -3.87 9.98
CA LEU A 2 17.74 -2.50 9.75
C LEU A 2 17.00 -1.47 10.65
N PHE A 3 15.68 -1.53 10.76
CA PHE A 3 14.90 -0.68 11.66
C PHE A 3 15.26 -0.89 13.15
N ALA A 4 15.55 -2.13 13.55
CA ALA A 4 15.98 -2.40 14.91
C ALA A 4 17.35 -1.80 15.20
N VAL A 5 18.30 -1.89 14.26
CA VAL A 5 19.64 -1.32 14.41
C VAL A 5 19.60 0.21 14.49
N VAL A 6 18.83 0.84 13.60
CA VAL A 6 18.69 2.32 13.60
C VAL A 6 17.95 2.79 14.85
N GLY A 7 16.90 2.07 15.29
CA GLY A 7 16.15 2.38 16.51
C GLY A 7 17.01 2.27 17.79
N LEU A 8 17.99 1.39 17.81
CA LEU A 8 18.93 1.26 18.94
C LEU A 8 19.96 2.40 19.01
N THR A 9 20.17 3.11 17.91
CA THR A 9 21.14 4.23 17.85
C THR A 9 20.49 5.60 18.09
N GLN A 10 19.17 5.66 18.16
CA GLN A 10 18.46 6.88 18.52
C GLN A 10 18.04 6.81 19.98
N ASP A 11 18.37 7.86 20.74
CA ASP A 11 17.81 8.10 22.09
C ASP A 11 16.31 8.38 21.93
N ALA A 12 15.52 7.31 21.77
CA ALA A 12 14.09 7.41 21.86
C ALA A 12 13.74 7.75 23.30
N ASN A 13 13.35 8.99 23.58
CA ASN A 13 12.64 9.35 24.81
C ASN A 13 11.28 8.63 24.78
N ILE A 14 11.31 7.34 25.14
CA ILE A 14 10.08 6.59 25.39
C ILE A 14 9.57 7.13 26.71
N PRO A 15 8.35 7.73 26.77
CA PRO A 15 7.76 8.12 28.04
C PRO A 15 7.78 6.91 28.98
N ALA A 16 8.39 7.07 30.16
CA ALA A 16 8.51 5.99 31.15
C ALA A 16 7.15 5.51 31.68
N ASP A 17 6.08 6.24 31.39
CA ASP A 17 4.71 6.01 31.85
C ASP A 17 3.81 5.35 30.79
N LEU A 18 4.36 4.49 29.95
CA LEU A 18 3.53 3.57 29.14
C LEU A 18 2.91 2.54 30.09
N GLU A 19 1.92 2.97 30.86
CA GLU A 19 1.03 2.05 31.56
C GLU A 19 0.29 1.23 30.48
N LEU A 20 0.68 -0.02 30.35
CA LEU A 20 -0.08 -1.01 29.60
C LEU A 20 -1.41 -1.21 30.33
N ASP A 21 -2.39 -0.38 30.01
CA ASP A 21 -3.76 -0.56 30.49
C ASP A 21 -4.24 -1.97 30.10
N GLY A 22 -5.02 -2.59 30.98
CA GLY A 22 -5.51 -3.96 30.77
C GLY A 22 -6.29 -4.14 29.44
N SER A 23 -6.78 -3.04 28.85
CA SER A 23 -7.39 -3.00 27.52
C SER A 23 -6.34 -3.21 26.41
N THR A 24 -5.15 -2.63 26.57
CA THR A 24 -4.02 -2.78 25.63
C THR A 24 -3.51 -4.22 25.60
N ALA A 25 -3.41 -4.87 26.76
CA ALA A 25 -3.00 -6.27 26.86
C ALA A 25 -4.00 -7.21 26.14
N LYS A 26 -5.31 -6.94 26.26
CA LYS A 26 -6.34 -7.69 25.53
C LYS A 26 -6.27 -7.47 24.02
N SER A 27 -5.92 -6.27 23.56
CA SER A 27 -5.77 -5.96 22.14
C SER A 27 -4.61 -6.71 21.48
N LEU A 28 -3.59 -7.16 22.25
CA LEU A 28 -2.51 -7.99 21.71
C LEU A 28 -3.01 -9.34 21.16
N PHE A 29 -4.12 -9.87 21.67
CA PHE A 29 -4.72 -11.09 21.11
C PHE A 29 -5.20 -10.91 19.67
N LEU A 30 -5.47 -9.68 19.22
CA LEU A 30 -5.83 -9.40 17.83
C LEU A 30 -4.66 -9.67 16.86
N LEU A 31 -3.41 -9.73 17.33
CA LEU A 31 -2.26 -10.13 16.53
C LEU A 31 -2.34 -11.58 16.02
N VAL A 32 -3.23 -12.39 16.57
CA VAL A 32 -3.53 -13.73 16.05
C VAL A 32 -4.12 -13.65 14.63
N LEU A 33 -4.86 -12.58 14.29
CA LEU A 33 -5.51 -12.44 12.99
C LEU A 33 -4.53 -12.36 11.80
N PRO A 34 -3.48 -11.52 11.83
CA PRO A 34 -2.44 -11.55 10.79
C PRO A 34 -1.75 -12.91 10.66
N VAL A 35 -1.49 -13.59 11.77
CA VAL A 35 -0.90 -14.93 11.75
C VAL A 35 -1.86 -15.94 11.12
N LEU A 36 -3.14 -15.90 11.49
CA LEU A 36 -4.19 -16.73 10.89
C LEU A 36 -4.29 -16.49 9.38
N MET A 37 -4.25 -15.22 8.95
CA MET A 37 -4.26 -14.85 7.53
C MET A 37 -3.11 -15.49 6.77
N VAL A 38 -1.89 -15.40 7.27
CA VAL A 38 -0.70 -16.01 6.65
C VAL A 38 -0.85 -17.54 6.57
N ILE A 39 -1.33 -18.20 7.63
CA ILE A 39 -1.54 -19.63 7.66
C ILE A 39 -2.57 -20.09 6.62
N LEU A 40 -3.70 -19.38 6.51
CA LEU A 40 -4.75 -19.71 5.55
C LEU A 40 -4.28 -19.53 4.11
N MET A 41 -3.58 -18.43 3.81
CA MET A 41 -3.00 -18.21 2.48
C MET A 41 -1.96 -19.27 2.13
N ARG A 42 -1.12 -19.72 3.08
CA ARG A 42 -0.19 -20.83 2.85
C ARG A 42 -0.88 -22.18 2.63
N LYS A 43 -2.08 -22.35 3.13
CA LYS A 43 -2.92 -23.55 2.85
C LYS A 43 -3.63 -23.49 1.50
N GLY A 44 -3.40 -22.43 0.71
CA GLY A 44 -3.99 -22.30 -0.63
C GLY A 44 -5.39 -21.68 -0.65
N TRP A 45 -5.83 -21.06 0.45
CA TRP A 45 -7.08 -20.30 0.44
C TRP A 45 -6.92 -19.03 -0.40
N ASP A 46 -7.97 -18.67 -1.12
CA ASP A 46 -7.97 -17.41 -1.87
C ASP A 46 -8.02 -16.20 -0.93
N LEU A 47 -7.49 -15.08 -1.42
CA LEU A 47 -7.36 -13.85 -0.64
C LEU A 47 -8.70 -13.34 -0.12
N MET A 48 -9.76 -13.40 -0.95
CA MET A 48 -11.07 -12.86 -0.58
C MET A 48 -11.70 -13.66 0.57
N SER A 49 -11.72 -14.99 0.47
CA SER A 49 -12.25 -15.87 1.52
C SER A 49 -11.43 -15.72 2.82
N THR A 50 -10.11 -15.60 2.70
CA THR A 50 -9.23 -15.38 3.86
C THR A 50 -9.53 -14.05 4.55
N LEU A 51 -9.69 -12.97 3.80
CA LEU A 51 -10.02 -11.65 4.36
C LEU A 51 -11.39 -11.64 5.04
N ILE A 52 -12.40 -12.25 4.42
CA ILE A 52 -13.75 -12.35 5.01
C ILE A 52 -13.68 -13.12 6.33
N LEU A 53 -13.02 -14.27 6.36
CA LEU A 53 -12.90 -15.08 7.57
C LEU A 53 -12.13 -14.34 8.68
N CYS A 54 -11.02 -13.68 8.34
CA CYS A 54 -10.23 -12.90 9.30
C CYS A 54 -11.04 -11.71 9.86
N ASN A 55 -11.81 -11.02 9.03
CA ASN A 55 -12.68 -9.92 9.48
C ASN A 55 -13.78 -10.43 10.43
N LEU A 56 -14.48 -11.52 10.06
CA LEU A 56 -15.49 -12.14 10.92
C LEU A 56 -14.89 -12.61 12.25
N SER A 57 -13.73 -13.27 12.20
CA SER A 57 -13.00 -13.72 13.39
C SER A 57 -12.59 -12.53 14.27
N GLY A 58 -12.17 -11.42 13.64
CA GLY A 58 -11.83 -10.18 14.34
C GLY A 58 -13.02 -9.56 15.07
N ILE A 59 -14.19 -9.54 14.44
CA ILE A 59 -15.43 -9.07 15.08
C ILE A 59 -15.77 -9.93 16.30
N VAL A 60 -15.78 -11.26 16.11
CA VAL A 60 -16.06 -12.20 17.20
C VAL A 60 -15.06 -12.05 18.33
N LEU A 61 -13.78 -11.95 18.01
CA LEU A 61 -12.72 -11.81 19.01
C LEU A 61 -12.86 -10.50 19.82
N ASN A 62 -13.18 -9.38 19.16
CA ASN A 62 -13.44 -8.10 19.84
C ASN A 62 -14.66 -8.18 20.78
N LEU A 63 -15.71 -8.89 20.37
CA LEU A 63 -16.89 -9.12 21.21
C LEU A 63 -16.56 -9.97 22.44
N VAL A 64 -15.81 -11.05 22.25
CA VAL A 64 -15.43 -11.98 23.35
C VAL A 64 -14.47 -11.30 24.33
N LEU A 65 -13.51 -10.53 23.85
CA LEU A 65 -12.55 -9.80 24.67
C LEU A 65 -13.17 -8.56 25.37
N GLY A 66 -14.35 -8.13 24.90
CA GLY A 66 -15.03 -6.95 25.42
C GLY A 66 -14.27 -5.64 25.14
N THR A 67 -13.42 -5.62 24.11
CA THR A 67 -12.64 -4.44 23.72
C THR A 67 -13.51 -3.34 23.12
N ILE A 68 -14.60 -3.74 22.45
CA ILE A 68 -15.57 -2.81 21.85
C ILE A 68 -16.97 -3.27 22.25
N ALA A 69 -17.78 -2.36 22.80
CA ALA A 69 -19.17 -2.66 23.12
C ALA A 69 -19.96 -2.95 21.84
N PRO A 70 -20.88 -3.96 21.82
CA PRO A 70 -21.63 -4.33 20.62
C PRO A 70 -22.37 -3.16 19.98
N ALA A 71 -22.93 -2.26 20.79
CA ALA A 71 -23.65 -1.06 20.32
C ALA A 71 -22.72 -0.09 19.59
N LYS A 72 -21.42 -0.01 19.97
CA LYS A 72 -20.44 0.85 19.30
C LYS A 72 -19.91 0.26 18.00
N MET A 73 -20.03 -1.04 17.77
CA MET A 73 -19.57 -1.65 16.51
C MET A 73 -20.35 -1.13 15.29
N PHE A 74 -21.65 -0.89 15.46
CA PHE A 74 -22.57 -0.43 14.41
C PHE A 74 -22.90 1.06 14.53
N ALA A 75 -22.30 1.77 15.48
CA ALA A 75 -22.45 3.23 15.59
C ALA A 75 -21.82 3.94 14.38
N ASN A 76 -22.23 5.18 14.10
CA ASN A 76 -21.72 5.95 12.96
C ASN A 76 -20.20 6.14 12.99
N ASP A 77 -19.60 6.18 14.16
CA ASP A 77 -18.16 6.24 14.44
C ASP A 77 -17.54 4.87 14.78
N GLY A 78 -18.34 3.80 14.65
CA GLY A 78 -17.87 2.44 14.88
C GLY A 78 -17.00 1.91 13.75
N PRO A 79 -16.15 0.90 14.05
CA PRO A 79 -15.17 0.38 13.10
C PRO A 79 -15.80 -0.17 11.81
N ILE A 80 -17.01 -0.71 11.87
CA ILE A 80 -17.71 -1.25 10.69
C ILE A 80 -18.14 -0.10 9.78
N VAL A 81 -18.83 0.90 10.32
CA VAL A 81 -19.32 2.03 9.54
C VAL A 81 -18.18 2.89 9.03
N ALA A 82 -17.17 3.15 9.84
CA ALA A 82 -15.96 3.86 9.44
C ALA A 82 -15.21 3.13 8.30
N GLY A 83 -15.09 1.80 8.41
CA GLY A 83 -14.49 0.97 7.36
C GLY A 83 -15.27 1.02 6.05
N MET A 84 -16.60 0.93 6.11
CA MET A 84 -17.46 1.03 4.93
C MET A 84 -17.41 2.42 4.29
N SER A 85 -17.42 3.49 5.08
CA SER A 85 -17.33 4.86 4.59
C SER A 85 -16.00 5.15 3.91
N GLY A 86 -14.90 4.65 4.48
CA GLY A 86 -13.57 4.74 3.85
C GLY A 86 -13.50 3.99 2.52
N MET A 87 -14.15 2.83 2.43
CA MET A 87 -14.22 2.06 1.18
C MET A 87 -15.07 2.73 0.11
N MET A 88 -16.12 3.45 0.46
CA MET A 88 -16.97 4.15 -0.51
C MET A 88 -16.16 5.15 -1.34
N THR A 89 -15.32 5.95 -0.70
CA THR A 89 -14.44 6.90 -1.39
C THR A 89 -13.47 6.17 -2.33
N LEU A 90 -12.90 5.06 -1.89
CA LEU A 90 -12.01 4.24 -2.71
C LEU A 90 -12.74 3.66 -3.94
N VAL A 91 -13.94 3.13 -3.76
CA VAL A 91 -14.75 2.57 -4.86
C VAL A 91 -15.08 3.64 -5.90
N LEU A 92 -15.51 4.82 -5.46
CA LEU A 92 -15.78 5.95 -6.37
C LEU A 92 -14.52 6.35 -7.14
N TYR A 93 -13.40 6.48 -6.43
CA TYR A 93 -12.13 6.84 -7.05
C TYR A 93 -11.68 5.81 -8.09
N VAL A 94 -11.70 4.52 -7.75
CA VAL A 94 -11.33 3.44 -8.67
C VAL A 94 -12.28 3.37 -9.86
N THR A 95 -13.57 3.60 -9.66
CA THR A 95 -14.57 3.62 -10.73
C THR A 95 -14.26 4.75 -11.74
N LEU A 96 -13.99 5.96 -11.26
CA LEU A 96 -13.62 7.09 -12.11
C LEU A 96 -12.29 6.82 -12.85
N LEU A 97 -11.34 6.17 -12.19
CA LEU A 97 -10.08 5.75 -12.79
C LEU A 97 -10.28 4.75 -13.94
N PHE A 98 -11.13 3.74 -13.76
CA PHE A 98 -11.44 2.79 -14.83
C PHE A 98 -12.13 3.46 -16.02
N GLN A 99 -13.00 4.43 -15.77
CA GLN A 99 -13.62 5.23 -16.84
C GLN A 99 -12.57 6.05 -17.60
N LEU A 100 -11.65 6.70 -16.89
CA LEU A 100 -10.54 7.43 -17.52
C LEU A 100 -9.64 6.49 -18.33
N LEU A 101 -9.33 5.31 -17.81
CA LEU A 101 -8.59 4.26 -18.51
C LEU A 101 -9.27 3.86 -19.81
N GLU A 102 -10.58 3.66 -19.77
CA GLU A 102 -11.36 3.29 -20.96
C GLU A 102 -11.34 4.40 -22.02
N ILE A 103 -11.48 5.66 -21.59
CA ILE A 103 -11.36 6.82 -22.50
C ILE A 103 -9.98 6.87 -23.15
N LEU A 104 -8.90 6.66 -22.37
CA LEU A 104 -7.54 6.64 -22.90
C LEU A 104 -7.27 5.46 -23.83
N ASN A 105 -7.85 4.30 -23.54
CA ASN A 105 -7.78 3.14 -24.43
C ASN A 105 -8.54 3.39 -25.74
N SER A 106 -9.76 3.88 -25.65
CA SER A 106 -10.62 4.12 -26.83
C SER A 106 -10.12 5.27 -27.71
N SER A 107 -9.47 6.27 -27.12
CA SER A 107 -8.84 7.37 -27.86
C SER A 107 -7.54 6.98 -28.59
N GLY A 108 -7.02 5.76 -28.34
CA GLY A 108 -5.73 5.32 -28.88
C GLY A 108 -4.51 5.97 -28.23
N ALA A 109 -4.70 6.73 -27.13
CA ALA A 109 -3.61 7.42 -26.43
C ALA A 109 -2.55 6.43 -25.91
N PHE A 110 -2.99 5.28 -25.38
CA PHE A 110 -2.06 4.23 -24.95
C PHE A 110 -1.31 3.57 -26.12
N ASP A 111 -1.95 3.44 -27.27
CA ASP A 111 -1.29 2.90 -28.46
C ASP A 111 -0.22 3.89 -28.96
N GLY A 112 -0.55 5.16 -29.02
CA GLY A 112 0.41 6.22 -29.38
C GLY A 112 1.58 6.30 -28.40
N LEU A 113 1.31 6.24 -27.09
CA LEU A 113 2.35 6.22 -26.06
C LEU A 113 3.22 4.97 -26.18
N THR A 114 2.61 3.79 -26.35
CA THR A 114 3.33 2.52 -26.54
C THR A 114 4.27 2.59 -27.73
N VAL A 115 3.77 3.03 -28.89
CA VAL A 115 4.58 3.16 -30.12
C VAL A 115 5.72 4.15 -29.91
N SER A 116 5.47 5.28 -29.25
CA SER A 116 6.50 6.29 -28.97
C SER A 116 7.59 5.75 -28.06
N LEU A 117 7.22 5.05 -26.98
CA LEU A 117 8.16 4.42 -26.06
C LEU A 117 8.95 3.28 -26.72
N MET A 118 8.28 2.45 -27.53
CA MET A 118 8.90 1.32 -28.21
C MET A 118 9.93 1.76 -29.26
N LYS A 119 9.81 2.93 -29.85
CA LYS A 119 10.83 3.48 -30.77
C LYS A 119 12.19 3.67 -30.08
N HIS A 120 12.20 3.88 -28.78
CA HIS A 120 13.42 4.05 -27.99
C HIS A 120 13.97 2.72 -27.44
N CYS A 121 13.21 1.63 -27.55
CA CYS A 121 13.61 0.31 -27.12
C CYS A 121 14.33 -0.43 -28.26
N LYS A 122 15.60 -0.78 -28.05
CA LYS A 122 16.40 -1.58 -28.99
C LYS A 122 16.73 -2.99 -28.48
N SER A 123 16.41 -3.26 -27.22
CA SER A 123 16.77 -4.53 -26.57
C SER A 123 15.79 -4.83 -25.41
N PRO A 124 15.72 -6.09 -24.93
CA PRO A 124 14.93 -6.43 -23.73
C PRO A 124 15.27 -5.58 -22.51
N ARG A 125 16.55 -5.26 -22.30
CA ARG A 125 17.00 -4.41 -21.18
C ARG A 125 16.47 -3.00 -21.26
N SER A 126 16.42 -2.40 -22.48
CA SER A 126 15.79 -1.08 -22.66
C SER A 126 14.27 -1.15 -22.47
N GLY A 127 13.64 -2.27 -22.79
CA GLY A 127 12.24 -2.53 -22.49
C GLY A 127 11.96 -2.58 -20.99
N GLU A 128 12.81 -3.27 -20.22
CA GLU A 128 12.73 -3.28 -18.76
C GLU A 128 12.91 -1.89 -18.16
N LEU A 129 13.87 -1.12 -18.64
CA LEU A 129 14.11 0.25 -18.18
C LEU A 129 12.89 1.16 -18.45
N ILE A 130 12.23 1.00 -19.58
CA ILE A 130 11.00 1.76 -19.89
C ILE A 130 9.86 1.32 -18.98
N CYS A 131 9.70 0.02 -18.71
CA CYS A 131 8.73 -0.46 -17.73
C CYS A 131 8.98 0.15 -16.34
N TYR A 132 10.25 0.23 -15.91
CA TYR A 132 10.67 0.88 -14.68
C TYR A 132 10.27 2.37 -14.65
N LEU A 133 10.62 3.12 -15.70
CA LEU A 133 10.30 4.55 -15.77
C LEU A 133 8.78 4.80 -15.79
N VAL A 134 8.03 4.00 -16.52
CA VAL A 134 6.56 4.08 -16.57
C VAL A 134 5.96 3.79 -15.20
N ALA A 135 6.45 2.78 -14.50
CA ALA A 135 5.99 2.46 -13.15
C ALA A 135 6.31 3.58 -12.15
N ALA A 136 7.54 4.11 -12.18
CA ALA A 136 7.98 5.18 -11.31
C ALA A 136 7.16 6.48 -11.55
N LEU A 137 7.11 6.95 -12.80
CA LEU A 137 6.35 8.14 -13.16
C LEU A 137 4.85 7.97 -12.92
N GLY A 138 4.32 6.79 -13.20
CA GLY A 138 2.93 6.46 -12.94
C GLY A 138 2.59 6.58 -11.45
N SER A 139 3.46 6.08 -10.58
CA SER A 139 3.29 6.14 -9.13
C SER A 139 3.41 7.56 -8.59
N VAL A 140 4.33 8.36 -9.15
CA VAL A 140 4.47 9.79 -8.81
C VAL A 140 3.19 10.55 -9.14
N VAL A 141 2.60 10.30 -10.32
CA VAL A 141 1.38 10.99 -10.75
C VAL A 141 0.15 10.55 -9.95
N THR A 142 0.05 9.26 -9.66
CA THR A 142 -1.15 8.70 -9.00
C THR A 142 -1.10 8.75 -7.48
N GLY A 143 0.08 8.89 -6.88
CA GLY A 143 0.27 8.87 -5.42
C GLY A 143 -0.04 7.53 -4.74
N GLY A 144 -0.36 6.49 -5.52
CA GLY A 144 -0.72 5.16 -5.01
C GLY A 144 -0.23 4.03 -5.90
N SER A 145 0.47 3.05 -5.31
CA SER A 145 1.03 1.91 -6.04
C SER A 145 -0.05 1.07 -6.73
N GLY A 146 -1.13 0.73 -6.03
CA GLY A 146 -2.22 -0.07 -6.59
C GLY A 146 -2.87 0.59 -7.81
N ILE A 147 -3.03 1.91 -7.76
CA ILE A 147 -3.58 2.70 -8.85
C ILE A 147 -2.64 2.70 -10.05
N ALA A 148 -1.36 2.94 -9.81
CA ALA A 148 -0.32 2.92 -10.84
C ALA A 148 -0.26 1.55 -11.54
N ILE A 149 -0.35 0.45 -10.78
CA ILE A 149 -0.34 -0.92 -11.30
C ILE A 149 -1.55 -1.15 -12.22
N VAL A 150 -2.74 -0.78 -11.78
CA VAL A 150 -3.97 -0.95 -12.57
C VAL A 150 -3.91 -0.10 -13.83
N PHE A 151 -3.48 1.16 -13.73
CA PHE A 151 -3.45 2.10 -14.83
C PHE A 151 -2.39 1.75 -15.88
N PHE A 152 -1.18 1.47 -15.46
CA PHE A 152 -0.05 1.21 -16.37
C PHE A 152 0.21 -0.27 -16.67
N GLY A 153 -0.51 -1.18 -16.02
CA GLY A 153 -0.35 -2.63 -16.21
C GLY A 153 -0.56 -3.08 -17.65
N SER A 154 -1.53 -2.50 -18.35
CA SER A 154 -1.80 -2.79 -19.74
C SER A 154 -0.64 -2.34 -20.66
N LEU A 155 -0.06 -1.18 -20.40
CA LEU A 155 1.09 -0.64 -21.13
C LEU A 155 2.34 -1.50 -20.92
N VAL A 156 2.66 -1.81 -19.65
CA VAL A 156 3.79 -2.70 -19.30
C VAL A 156 3.63 -4.07 -19.94
N ARG A 157 2.41 -4.64 -19.95
CA ARG A 157 2.13 -5.90 -20.62
C ARG A 157 2.39 -5.86 -22.12
N ARG A 158 2.08 -4.75 -22.81
CA ARG A 158 2.37 -4.58 -24.24
C ARG A 158 3.87 -4.52 -24.51
N ILE A 159 4.62 -3.77 -23.69
CA ILE A 159 6.07 -3.65 -23.80
C ILE A 159 6.74 -5.01 -23.54
N THR A 160 6.40 -5.69 -22.45
CA THR A 160 6.97 -7.00 -22.10
C THR A 160 6.72 -8.05 -23.19
N LYS A 161 5.51 -8.04 -23.79
CA LYS A 161 5.17 -8.94 -24.89
C LYS A 161 6.00 -8.64 -26.16
N ALA A 162 6.19 -7.37 -26.50
CA ALA A 162 6.93 -6.95 -27.70
C ALA A 162 8.43 -7.29 -27.62
N PHE A 163 9.01 -7.24 -26.43
CA PHE A 163 10.45 -7.50 -26.22
C PHE A 163 10.75 -8.90 -25.65
N HIS A 164 9.75 -9.80 -25.64
CA HIS A 164 9.88 -11.16 -25.11
C HIS A 164 10.38 -11.21 -23.66
N ILE A 165 10.02 -10.21 -22.85
CA ILE A 165 10.32 -10.17 -21.42
C ILE A 165 9.31 -11.06 -20.69
N ASP A 166 9.78 -11.86 -19.74
CA ASP A 166 8.91 -12.72 -18.93
C ASP A 166 7.83 -11.91 -18.20
N ARG A 167 6.60 -12.46 -18.15
CA ARG A 167 5.45 -11.76 -17.58
C ARG A 167 5.63 -11.50 -16.08
N CYS A 168 6.19 -12.47 -15.36
CA CYS A 168 6.46 -12.34 -13.94
C CYS A 168 7.50 -11.24 -13.68
N ARG A 169 8.52 -11.14 -14.54
CA ARG A 169 9.52 -10.09 -14.47
C ARG A 169 8.91 -8.71 -14.68
N GLY A 170 8.07 -8.56 -15.70
CA GLY A 170 7.34 -7.30 -15.94
C GLY A 170 6.41 -6.91 -14.80
N ALA A 171 5.71 -7.88 -14.23
CA ALA A 171 4.86 -7.67 -13.06
C ALA A 171 5.68 -7.25 -11.83
N ASN A 172 6.81 -7.93 -11.56
CA ASN A 172 7.71 -7.59 -10.45
C ASN A 172 8.29 -6.18 -10.58
N ILE A 173 8.70 -5.78 -11.79
CA ILE A 173 9.20 -4.41 -12.03
C ILE A 173 8.09 -3.41 -11.74
N LEU A 174 6.89 -3.64 -12.28
CA LEU A 174 5.77 -2.73 -12.08
C LEU A 174 5.39 -2.60 -10.61
N ASP A 175 5.27 -3.72 -9.90
CA ASP A 175 4.87 -3.75 -8.49
C ASP A 175 5.96 -3.17 -7.57
N GLY A 176 7.19 -3.67 -7.68
CA GLY A 176 8.31 -3.23 -6.86
C GLY A 176 8.59 -1.73 -7.00
N VAL A 177 8.67 -1.25 -8.24
CA VAL A 177 8.92 0.17 -8.50
C VAL A 177 7.74 1.05 -8.09
N ALA A 178 6.51 0.61 -8.33
CA ALA A 178 5.34 1.37 -7.90
C ALA A 178 5.28 1.51 -6.38
N CYS A 179 5.54 0.43 -5.64
CA CYS A 179 5.58 0.46 -4.19
C CYS A 179 6.74 1.32 -3.65
N GLY A 180 7.94 1.18 -4.24
CA GLY A 180 9.11 1.96 -3.86
C GLY A 180 8.90 3.46 -4.10
N ALA A 181 8.48 3.84 -5.30
CA ALA A 181 8.26 5.23 -5.66
C ALA A 181 7.18 5.89 -4.78
N THR A 182 6.06 5.19 -4.55
CA THR A 182 4.96 5.74 -3.74
C THR A 182 5.39 6.03 -2.29
N GLY A 183 6.23 5.18 -1.70
CA GLY A 183 6.71 5.38 -0.33
C GLY A 183 7.80 6.45 -0.19
N LEU A 184 8.38 6.93 -1.31
CA LEU A 184 9.35 8.02 -1.32
C LEU A 184 8.71 9.38 -1.68
N MET A 185 7.42 9.38 -2.06
CA MET A 185 6.73 10.62 -2.43
C MET A 185 6.04 11.28 -1.24
N PRO A 186 6.07 12.62 -1.14
CA PRO A 186 5.44 13.34 -0.03
C PRO A 186 3.91 13.18 -0.01
N HIS A 187 3.31 12.99 -1.17
CA HIS A 187 1.87 12.77 -1.34
C HIS A 187 1.49 11.29 -1.47
N GLY A 188 2.46 10.38 -1.31
CA GLY A 188 2.19 8.94 -1.33
C GLY A 188 1.40 8.50 -0.10
N ASN A 189 0.42 7.62 -0.31
CA ASN A 189 -0.43 7.10 0.78
C ASN A 189 0.37 6.60 1.99
N PRO A 190 1.41 5.76 1.84
CA PRO A 190 2.20 5.28 2.98
C PRO A 190 2.86 6.42 3.76
N THR A 191 3.38 7.42 3.07
CA THR A 191 4.06 8.56 3.67
C THR A 191 3.08 9.44 4.46
N LEU A 192 1.91 9.73 3.87
CA LEU A 192 0.87 10.53 4.53
C LEU A 192 0.30 9.82 5.76
N VAL A 193 0.07 8.51 5.68
CA VAL A 193 -0.40 7.72 6.83
C VAL A 193 0.66 7.71 7.93
N SER A 194 1.94 7.47 7.59
CA SER A 194 3.03 7.47 8.56
C SER A 194 3.19 8.83 9.24
N LEU A 195 3.11 9.92 8.47
CA LEU A 195 3.15 11.29 9.00
C LEU A 195 1.96 11.57 9.92
N GLY A 196 0.75 11.19 9.51
CA GLY A 196 -0.46 11.37 10.32
C GLY A 196 -0.39 10.62 11.65
N VAL A 197 0.12 9.38 11.64
CA VAL A 197 0.33 8.60 12.87
C VAL A 197 1.40 9.23 13.75
N ALA A 198 2.52 9.67 13.17
CA ALA A 198 3.60 10.31 13.93
C ALA A 198 3.12 11.58 14.63
N LEU A 199 2.40 12.46 13.93
CA LEU A 199 1.86 13.71 14.47
C LEU A 199 0.73 13.50 15.51
N ALA A 200 0.14 12.31 15.57
CA ALA A 200 -0.86 11.97 16.57
C ALA A 200 -0.25 11.49 17.91
N ILE A 201 1.08 11.32 17.97
CA ILE A 201 1.79 10.90 19.17
C ILE A 201 2.18 12.14 19.97
N ASP A 202 1.81 12.18 21.25
CA ASP A 202 2.21 13.24 22.17
C ASP A 202 3.74 13.31 22.30
N GLY A 203 4.29 14.53 22.17
CA GLY A 203 5.73 14.79 22.29
C GLY A 203 6.51 14.77 20.96
N VAL A 204 5.87 14.47 19.84
CA VAL A 204 6.50 14.64 18.51
C VAL A 204 6.52 16.11 18.14
N ASP A 205 7.64 16.59 17.56
CA ASP A 205 7.79 17.97 17.10
C ASP A 205 6.67 18.32 16.09
N PRO A 206 5.91 19.40 16.32
CA PRO A 206 4.89 19.85 15.37
C PRO A 206 5.42 20.16 13.96
N ASN A 207 6.74 20.41 13.84
CA ASN A 207 7.41 20.61 12.55
C ASN A 207 7.87 19.32 11.87
N PHE A 208 7.58 18.15 12.47
CA PHE A 208 7.93 16.87 11.88
C PHE A 208 7.27 16.71 10.50
N SER A 209 8.09 16.43 9.51
CA SER A 209 7.69 16.46 8.10
C SER A 209 7.97 15.13 7.41
N PHE A 210 7.46 14.99 6.18
CA PHE A 210 7.74 13.80 5.37
C PHE A 210 9.24 13.64 5.06
N LEU A 211 10.01 14.72 5.04
CA LEU A 211 11.46 14.67 4.79
C LEU A 211 12.20 13.91 5.90
N ASP A 212 11.65 13.92 7.11
CA ASP A 212 12.22 13.20 8.24
C ASP A 212 11.92 11.68 8.15
N ILE A 213 10.88 11.29 7.44
CA ILE A 213 10.47 9.88 7.25
C ILE A 213 11.24 9.23 6.09
N ILE A 214 11.44 9.95 4.98
CA ILE A 214 12.02 9.41 3.74
C ILE A 214 13.34 8.67 3.97
N PRO A 215 14.34 9.19 4.72
CA PRO A 215 15.61 8.50 4.93
C PRO A 215 15.47 7.14 5.58
N TYR A 216 14.42 6.94 6.37
CA TYR A 216 14.17 5.69 7.11
C TYR A 216 13.30 4.69 6.35
N ASN A 217 12.80 5.04 5.17
CA ASN A 217 12.03 4.15 4.30
C ASN A 217 12.94 3.17 3.52
N PHE A 218 13.76 2.39 4.25
CA PHE A 218 14.76 1.48 3.67
C PHE A 218 14.18 0.48 2.68
N HIS A 219 12.95 0.00 2.90
CA HIS A 219 12.29 -0.91 1.98
C HIS A 219 11.97 -0.24 0.64
N CYS A 220 11.60 1.03 0.65
CA CYS A 220 11.33 1.79 -0.58
C CYS A 220 12.62 2.05 -1.37
N TRP A 221 13.70 2.42 -0.68
CA TRP A 221 15.01 2.57 -1.30
C TRP A 221 15.54 1.26 -1.89
N GLY A 222 15.28 0.14 -1.21
CA GLY A 222 15.69 -1.18 -1.68
C GLY A 222 14.88 -1.71 -2.88
N LEU A 223 13.70 -1.16 -3.13
CA LEU A 223 12.83 -1.52 -4.26
C LEU A 223 13.09 -0.67 -5.52
N MET A 224 13.68 0.51 -5.35
CA MET A 224 14.07 1.43 -6.43
C MET A 224 15.47 1.13 -6.97
#